data_f27a3ceef097d4c1f401ec60be0d81cc
#
_entry.id   f27a3ceef097d4c1f401ec60be0d81cc
#
_cell.length_a   1.000
_cell.length_b   1.000
_cell.length_c   1.000
_cell.angle_alpha   90.00
_cell.angle_beta   90.00
_cell.angle_gamma   90.00
#
_symmetry.space_group_name_H-M   'P 1'
#
loop_
_entity.id
_entity.type
_entity.pdbx_description
1 polymer ?
#
loop_
_entity_poly.entity_id
_entity_poly.type
_entity_poly.pdbx_seq_one_letter_code
_entity_poly.pdbx_strand_id
1 'polypeptide(L)'
;MKGIGGSTIKKELDAIEPIAHLIKPIKKEEFQKRIDKACGLMKEQNASAMYLHAGTNLYYFTGMRWSASERMVGAVLFSNGRLVYIAPKFEKGTILDFMLIHGDVECWEEHESPFSLLGSILGVNNNNEIDVYIDEITPFFISDGIIKANSNLNLKNATSIIASCRMIKSLKEISIMQYAMNITLEVQKAVARIMRVGISA
;
A
#
# COMPACT_ATOMS: atom_id res chain seq x y z
N MET A 1 3.90 0.15 -43.24
CA MET A 1 3.50 0.86 -42.00
C MET A 1 2.15 1.52 -42.28
N LYS A 2 1.03 1.07 -41.70
CA LYS A 2 -0.25 1.80 -41.83
C LYS A 2 -0.10 3.09 -41.03
N GLY A 3 -0.29 4.22 -41.71
CA GLY A 3 -0.08 5.54 -41.16
C GLY A 3 -1.03 5.91 -40.02
N ILE A 4 -0.78 7.04 -39.41
CA ILE A 4 -1.63 7.67 -38.38
C ILE A 4 -2.99 7.98 -39.03
N GLY A 5 -4.09 7.62 -38.36
CA GLY A 5 -5.45 7.86 -38.80
C GLY A 5 -6.09 6.72 -39.61
N GLY A 6 -7.30 6.97 -40.11
CA GLY A 6 -8.04 6.03 -40.95
C GLY A 6 -8.88 4.97 -40.24
N SER A 7 -8.90 4.98 -38.89
CA SER A 7 -9.76 4.11 -38.07
C SER A 7 -10.74 4.91 -37.22
N THR A 8 -11.64 4.23 -36.53
CA THR A 8 -12.61 4.82 -35.61
C THR A 8 -12.42 4.30 -34.19
N ILE A 9 -12.80 5.09 -33.19
CA ILE A 9 -12.74 4.70 -31.76
C ILE A 9 -13.44 3.35 -31.56
N LYS A 10 -14.65 3.21 -32.09
CA LYS A 10 -15.42 1.95 -31.94
C LYS A 10 -14.67 0.75 -32.49
N LYS A 11 -14.15 0.85 -33.72
CA LYS A 11 -13.41 -0.25 -34.36
C LYS A 11 -12.16 -0.65 -33.58
N GLU A 12 -11.44 0.32 -33.03
CA GLU A 12 -10.23 0.03 -32.26
C GLU A 12 -10.56 -0.54 -30.88
N LEU A 13 -11.62 -0.05 -30.21
CA LEU A 13 -12.07 -0.63 -28.94
C LEU A 13 -12.58 -2.06 -29.11
N ASP A 14 -13.36 -2.34 -30.15
CA ASP A 14 -13.87 -3.68 -30.46
C ASP A 14 -12.73 -4.68 -30.80
N ALA A 15 -11.57 -4.18 -31.22
CA ALA A 15 -10.41 -4.99 -31.57
C ALA A 15 -9.45 -5.25 -30.40
N ILE A 16 -9.62 -4.56 -29.26
CA ILE A 16 -8.80 -4.78 -28.06
C ILE A 16 -9.33 -5.99 -27.31
N GLU A 17 -8.53 -7.05 -27.27
CA GLU A 17 -8.88 -8.24 -26.50
C GLU A 17 -8.58 -8.04 -25.01
N PRO A 18 -9.54 -8.39 -24.10
CA PRO A 18 -9.30 -8.37 -22.68
C PRO A 18 -8.28 -9.44 -22.28
N ILE A 19 -7.11 -9.03 -21.82
CA ILE A 19 -6.04 -9.96 -21.38
C ILE A 19 -5.92 -10.09 -19.86
N ALA A 20 -6.83 -9.49 -19.11
CA ALA A 20 -6.81 -9.52 -17.64
C ALA A 20 -6.81 -10.95 -17.06
N HIS A 21 -7.47 -11.90 -17.75
CA HIS A 21 -7.49 -13.32 -17.37
C HIS A 21 -6.13 -14.01 -17.42
N LEU A 22 -5.17 -13.45 -18.14
CA LEU A 22 -3.79 -13.97 -18.23
C LEU A 22 -2.95 -13.54 -17.00
N ILE A 23 -3.40 -12.53 -16.25
CA ILE A 23 -2.68 -12.00 -15.10
C ILE A 23 -3.00 -12.86 -13.88
N LYS A 24 -2.00 -13.56 -13.38
CA LYS A 24 -2.14 -14.27 -12.09
C LYS A 24 -1.83 -13.31 -10.96
N PRO A 25 -2.69 -13.14 -9.95
CA PRO A 25 -2.43 -12.25 -8.82
C PRO A 25 -1.22 -12.71 -7.99
N ILE A 26 -0.68 -11.79 -7.20
CA ILE A 26 0.32 -12.11 -6.17
C ILE A 26 -0.37 -12.96 -5.11
N LYS A 27 0.27 -14.07 -4.73
CA LYS A 27 -0.27 -15.01 -3.75
C LYS A 27 0.06 -14.58 -2.31
N LYS A 28 -0.70 -15.12 -1.36
CA LYS A 28 -0.53 -14.85 0.07
C LYS A 28 0.90 -15.12 0.57
N GLU A 29 1.52 -16.19 0.07
CA GLU A 29 2.87 -16.58 0.46
C GLU A 29 3.93 -15.52 0.06
N GLU A 30 3.71 -14.78 -1.02
CA GLU A 30 4.63 -13.70 -1.41
C GLU A 30 4.49 -12.48 -0.48
N PHE A 31 3.28 -12.13 -0.07
CA PHE A 31 3.08 -11.08 0.94
C PHE A 31 3.73 -11.46 2.27
N GLN A 32 3.61 -12.73 2.70
CA GLN A 32 4.27 -13.19 3.91
C GLN A 32 5.80 -13.06 3.82
N LYS A 33 6.41 -13.45 2.70
CA LYS A 33 7.86 -13.27 2.48
C LYS A 33 8.29 -11.81 2.55
N ARG A 34 7.45 -10.88 2.09
CA ARG A 34 7.74 -9.44 2.18
C ARG A 34 7.72 -8.96 3.62
N ILE A 35 6.75 -9.42 4.42
CA ILE A 35 6.68 -9.18 5.86
C ILE A 35 7.92 -9.74 6.55
N ASP A 36 8.28 -11.00 6.29
CA ASP A 36 9.44 -11.66 6.90
C ASP A 36 10.74 -10.91 6.59
N LYS A 37 10.89 -10.43 5.34
CA LYS A 37 12.03 -9.60 4.94
C LYS A 37 12.04 -8.26 5.67
N ALA A 38 10.88 -7.59 5.78
CA ALA A 38 10.79 -6.33 6.54
C ALA A 38 11.15 -6.54 8.01
N CYS A 39 10.66 -7.60 8.64
CA CYS A 39 10.98 -7.95 10.02
C CYS A 39 12.49 -8.19 10.23
N GLY A 40 13.16 -8.83 9.27
CA GLY A 40 14.62 -8.99 9.28
C GLY A 40 15.35 -7.65 9.28
N LEU A 41 15.00 -6.78 8.33
CA LEU A 41 15.58 -5.42 8.23
C LEU A 41 15.25 -4.54 9.45
N MET A 42 14.05 -4.67 10.02
CA MET A 42 13.68 -3.98 11.25
C MET A 42 14.58 -4.40 12.42
N LYS A 43 14.85 -5.69 12.57
CA LYS A 43 15.75 -6.19 13.62
C LYS A 43 17.18 -5.67 13.45
N GLU A 44 17.69 -5.63 12.22
CA GLU A 44 19.03 -5.07 11.90
C GLU A 44 19.13 -3.58 12.25
N GLN A 45 18.02 -2.83 12.16
CA GLN A 45 17.96 -1.40 12.48
C GLN A 45 17.44 -1.10 13.90
N ASN A 46 17.26 -2.12 14.75
CA ASN A 46 16.65 -2.01 16.08
C ASN A 46 15.26 -1.36 16.07
N ALA A 47 14.52 -1.49 14.98
CA ALA A 47 13.16 -1.01 14.84
C ALA A 47 12.17 -2.00 15.47
N SER A 48 11.48 -1.61 16.53
CA SER A 48 10.51 -2.47 17.23
C SER A 48 9.20 -2.63 16.43
N ALA A 49 8.76 -1.54 15.80
CA ALA A 49 7.51 -1.50 15.04
C ALA A 49 7.58 -0.51 13.87
N MET A 50 6.78 -0.77 12.84
CA MET A 50 6.60 0.10 11.68
C MET A 50 5.10 0.31 11.43
N TYR A 51 4.66 1.56 11.36
CA TYR A 51 3.32 1.93 10.92
C TYR A 51 3.28 2.06 9.40
N LEU A 52 2.41 1.31 8.77
CA LEU A 52 2.10 1.33 7.34
C LEU A 52 0.78 2.07 7.13
N HIS A 53 0.84 3.24 6.50
CA HIS A 53 -0.36 4.02 6.18
C HIS A 53 -1.15 3.41 5.02
N ALA A 54 -2.47 3.67 4.99
CA ALA A 54 -3.34 3.32 3.87
C ALA A 54 -2.74 3.78 2.53
N GLY A 55 -2.63 2.85 1.59
CA GLY A 55 -2.02 3.12 0.28
C GLY A 55 -1.11 1.99 -0.21
N THR A 56 -0.15 2.34 -1.04
CA THR A 56 0.68 1.37 -1.76
C THR A 56 1.53 0.50 -0.85
N ASN A 57 2.09 1.05 0.24
CA ASN A 57 2.95 0.29 1.13
C ASN A 57 2.15 -0.70 1.98
N LEU A 58 0.98 -0.28 2.51
CA LEU A 58 0.05 -1.19 3.16
C LEU A 58 -0.32 -2.36 2.24
N TYR A 59 -0.70 -2.06 0.99
CA TYR A 59 -0.99 -3.10 0.00
C TYR A 59 0.21 -4.00 -0.29
N TYR A 60 1.41 -3.42 -0.44
CA TYR A 60 2.61 -4.18 -0.75
C TYR A 60 2.94 -5.25 0.30
N PHE A 61 2.79 -4.94 1.57
CA PHE A 61 3.09 -5.87 2.66
C PHE A 61 1.92 -6.79 3.01
N THR A 62 0.69 -6.30 2.98
CA THR A 62 -0.47 -7.04 3.52
C THR A 62 -1.45 -7.54 2.46
N GLY A 63 -1.37 -7.05 1.24
CA GLY A 63 -2.36 -7.31 0.19
C GLY A 63 -3.68 -6.55 0.38
N MET A 64 -3.85 -5.80 1.47
CA MET A 64 -5.06 -5.04 1.74
C MET A 64 -5.11 -3.76 0.91
N ARG A 65 -6.12 -3.62 0.07
CA ARG A 65 -6.36 -2.41 -0.73
C ARG A 65 -7.17 -1.41 0.08
N TRP A 66 -6.52 -0.30 0.41
CA TRP A 66 -7.16 0.81 1.08
C TRP A 66 -6.60 2.13 0.58
N SER A 67 -7.48 3.04 0.19
CA SER A 67 -7.08 4.38 -0.24
C SER A 67 -6.94 5.30 0.97
N ALA A 68 -5.92 6.16 0.95
CA ALA A 68 -5.76 7.18 1.98
C ALA A 68 -6.95 8.15 1.97
N SER A 69 -7.38 8.57 3.15
CA SER A 69 -8.44 9.54 3.37
C SER A 69 -8.06 10.46 4.54
N GLU A 70 -9.01 11.25 5.02
CA GLU A 70 -8.88 12.08 6.22
C GLU A 70 -8.85 11.27 7.53
N ARG A 71 -9.16 9.97 7.48
CA ARG A 71 -9.15 9.09 8.64
C ARG A 71 -7.89 8.25 8.69
N MET A 72 -7.41 7.99 9.90
CA MET A 72 -6.26 7.12 10.12
C MET A 72 -6.67 5.66 9.91
N VAL A 73 -6.25 5.10 8.78
CA VAL A 73 -6.35 3.66 8.49
C VAL A 73 -4.95 3.17 8.11
N GLY A 74 -4.58 1.98 8.59
CA GLY A 74 -3.28 1.40 8.30
C GLY A 74 -3.03 0.12 9.08
N ALA A 75 -1.77 -0.23 9.25
CA ALA A 75 -1.35 -1.36 10.06
C ALA A 75 -0.02 -1.11 10.77
N VAL A 76 0.13 -1.64 11.96
CA VAL A 76 1.41 -1.72 12.68
C VAL A 76 1.99 -3.11 12.46
N LEU A 77 3.18 -3.15 11.85
CA LEU A 77 3.99 -4.35 11.74
C LEU A 77 5.09 -4.32 12.80
N PHE A 78 5.08 -5.29 13.69
CA PHE A 78 6.13 -5.48 14.69
C PHE A 78 7.28 -6.33 14.12
N SER A 79 8.48 -6.12 14.62
CA SER A 79 9.68 -6.86 14.19
C SER A 79 9.64 -8.37 14.46
N ASN A 80 8.71 -8.83 15.30
CA ASN A 80 8.44 -10.26 15.56
C ASN A 80 7.40 -10.86 14.58
N GLY A 81 6.87 -10.06 13.64
CA GLY A 81 5.87 -10.50 12.66
C GLY A 81 4.41 -10.29 13.08
N ARG A 82 4.14 -9.84 14.33
CA ARG A 82 2.78 -9.45 14.73
C ARG A 82 2.31 -8.29 13.87
N LEU A 83 1.06 -8.39 13.37
CA LEU A 83 0.42 -7.37 12.56
C LEU A 83 -0.88 -6.92 13.24
N VAL A 84 -1.08 -5.61 13.36
CA VAL A 84 -2.27 -5.00 13.95
C VAL A 84 -2.81 -3.96 13.00
N TYR A 85 -3.99 -4.18 12.45
CA TYR A 85 -4.71 -3.22 11.62
C TYR A 85 -5.39 -2.17 12.50
N ILE A 86 -5.39 -0.93 12.06
CA ILE A 86 -6.03 0.21 12.72
C ILE A 86 -7.04 0.82 11.77
N ALA A 87 -8.28 0.99 12.23
CA ALA A 87 -9.34 1.63 11.44
C ALA A 87 -10.44 2.21 12.33
N PRO A 88 -11.30 3.12 11.79
CA PRO A 88 -12.54 3.49 12.45
C PRO A 88 -13.41 2.24 12.68
N LYS A 89 -14.18 2.22 13.75
CA LYS A 89 -14.96 1.03 14.13
C LYS A 89 -16.02 0.64 13.10
N PHE A 90 -16.63 1.60 12.45
CA PHE A 90 -17.60 1.33 11.39
C PHE A 90 -16.99 0.66 10.14
N GLU A 91 -15.66 0.75 9.95
CA GLU A 91 -14.93 0.09 8.87
C GLU A 91 -14.41 -1.31 9.24
N LYS A 92 -14.62 -1.77 10.46
CA LYS A 92 -14.10 -3.07 10.93
C LYS A 92 -14.50 -4.23 10.02
N GLY A 93 -15.77 -4.25 9.57
CA GLY A 93 -16.26 -5.28 8.64
C GLY A 93 -15.49 -5.26 7.32
N THR A 94 -15.31 -4.09 6.74
CA THR A 94 -14.57 -3.89 5.49
C THR A 94 -13.10 -4.32 5.62
N ILE A 95 -12.45 -4.01 6.76
CA ILE A 95 -11.08 -4.49 7.05
C ILE A 95 -11.01 -6.01 7.06
N LEU A 96 -11.96 -6.67 7.75
CA LEU A 96 -12.00 -8.14 7.83
C LEU A 96 -12.22 -8.78 6.45
N ASP A 97 -13.07 -8.19 5.61
CA ASP A 97 -13.36 -8.67 4.26
C ASP A 97 -12.13 -8.51 3.32
N PHE A 98 -11.35 -7.46 3.49
CA PHE A 98 -10.18 -7.17 2.65
C PHE A 98 -8.87 -7.76 3.19
N MET A 99 -8.89 -8.32 4.39
CA MET A 99 -7.72 -8.87 5.06
C MET A 99 -7.22 -10.14 4.36
N LEU A 100 -6.06 -10.04 3.70
CA LEU A 100 -5.40 -11.20 3.10
C LEU A 100 -4.38 -11.84 4.07
N ILE A 101 -3.57 -11.02 4.72
CA ILE A 101 -2.66 -11.46 5.79
C ILE A 101 -3.35 -11.23 7.12
N HIS A 102 -3.47 -12.31 7.90
CA HIS A 102 -4.14 -12.25 9.20
C HIS A 102 -3.39 -11.37 10.20
N GLY A 103 -4.13 -10.59 10.96
CA GLY A 103 -3.66 -9.73 12.05
C GLY A 103 -4.80 -9.33 12.97
N ASP A 104 -4.46 -8.79 14.13
CA ASP A 104 -5.44 -8.20 15.05
C ASP A 104 -6.07 -6.97 14.38
N VAL A 105 -7.30 -6.61 14.79
CA VAL A 105 -7.98 -5.39 14.31
C VAL A 105 -8.37 -4.55 15.51
N GLU A 106 -7.66 -3.44 15.69
CA GLU A 106 -7.95 -2.45 16.72
C GLU A 106 -8.67 -1.25 16.08
N CYS A 107 -9.75 -0.84 16.70
CA CYS A 107 -10.65 0.18 16.16
C CYS A 107 -10.80 1.35 17.12
N TRP A 108 -11.00 2.54 16.56
CA TRP A 108 -11.33 3.76 17.26
C TRP A 108 -12.72 4.25 16.87
N GLU A 109 -13.43 4.82 17.83
CA GLU A 109 -14.72 5.50 17.60
C GLU A 109 -14.48 6.95 17.20
N GLU A 110 -15.44 7.60 16.50
CA GLU A 110 -15.29 8.98 15.99
C GLU A 110 -14.99 10.04 17.09
N HIS A 111 -15.27 9.74 18.34
CA HIS A 111 -14.96 10.60 19.50
C HIS A 111 -13.64 10.25 20.19
N GLU A 112 -12.95 9.21 19.73
CA GLU A 112 -11.67 8.76 20.28
C GLU A 112 -10.50 9.22 19.43
N SER A 113 -9.29 9.24 20.02
CA SER A 113 -8.07 9.57 19.31
C SER A 113 -7.44 8.31 18.68
N PRO A 114 -7.40 8.19 17.35
CA PRO A 114 -6.68 7.10 16.68
C PRO A 114 -5.18 7.12 17.01
N PHE A 115 -4.64 8.28 17.31
CA PHE A 115 -3.24 8.46 17.65
C PHE A 115 -2.89 7.92 19.04
N SER A 116 -3.80 8.09 20.01
CA SER A 116 -3.67 7.48 21.34
C SER A 116 -3.82 5.95 21.26
N LEU A 117 -4.72 5.45 20.40
CA LEU A 117 -4.86 4.02 20.13
C LEU A 117 -3.54 3.42 19.61
N LEU A 118 -2.86 4.11 18.66
CA LEU A 118 -1.55 3.67 18.19
C LEU A 118 -0.53 3.57 19.34
N GLY A 119 -0.48 4.56 20.23
CA GLY A 119 0.36 4.52 21.41
C GLY A 119 0.08 3.31 22.31
N SER A 120 -1.19 3.00 22.52
CA SER A 120 -1.61 1.83 23.30
C SER A 120 -1.18 0.52 22.66
N ILE A 121 -1.34 0.39 21.33
CA ILE A 121 -0.89 -0.79 20.56
C ILE A 121 0.61 -1.00 20.67
N LEU A 122 1.38 0.09 20.68
CA LEU A 122 2.85 0.09 20.80
C LEU A 122 3.31 -0.13 22.24
N GLY A 123 2.42 -0.04 23.23
CA GLY A 123 2.76 -0.18 24.65
C GLY A 123 3.49 1.03 25.22
N VAL A 124 3.20 2.23 24.69
CA VAL A 124 3.76 3.48 25.19
C VAL A 124 3.31 3.72 26.63
N ASN A 125 4.23 4.03 27.50
CA ASN A 125 3.98 4.42 28.88
C ASN A 125 4.97 5.51 29.32
N ASN A 126 4.78 6.07 30.51
CA ASN A 126 5.59 7.17 31.01
C ASN A 126 7.06 6.82 31.31
N ASN A 127 7.41 5.53 31.27
CA ASN A 127 8.73 5.05 31.72
C ASN A 127 9.64 4.60 30.54
N ASN A 128 9.13 4.60 29.29
CA ASN A 128 9.91 4.16 28.14
C ASN A 128 9.72 5.06 26.93
N GLU A 129 10.80 5.36 26.26
CA GLU A 129 10.77 5.91 24.90
C GLU A 129 10.74 4.77 23.90
N ILE A 130 9.92 4.91 22.86
CA ILE A 130 9.75 3.91 21.80
C ILE A 130 10.04 4.57 20.45
N ASP A 131 10.99 4.02 19.71
CA ASP A 131 11.17 4.35 18.31
C ASP A 131 10.16 3.59 17.46
N VAL A 132 9.31 4.33 16.75
CA VAL A 132 8.38 3.78 15.76
C VAL A 132 8.73 4.29 14.36
N TYR A 133 8.88 3.38 13.44
CA TYR A 133 9.17 3.70 12.05
C TYR A 133 7.87 4.01 11.31
N ILE A 134 7.83 5.14 10.61
CA ILE A 134 6.64 5.65 9.93
C ILE A 134 6.87 5.55 8.42
N ASP A 135 5.88 4.99 7.73
CA ASP A 135 5.79 4.95 6.27
C ASP A 135 5.96 6.36 5.68
N GLU A 136 6.84 6.51 4.71
CA GLU A 136 7.18 7.80 4.07
C GLU A 136 5.99 8.50 3.41
N ILE A 137 4.92 7.77 3.08
CA ILE A 137 3.70 8.34 2.49
C ILE A 137 2.66 8.75 3.55
N THR A 138 2.96 8.59 4.83
CA THR A 138 2.03 8.98 5.91
C THR A 138 1.80 10.48 5.89
N PRO A 139 0.55 10.97 5.79
CA PRO A 139 0.25 12.39 5.80
C PRO A 139 0.76 13.09 7.06
N PHE A 140 1.21 14.33 6.91
CA PHE A 140 1.77 15.12 8.02
C PHE A 140 0.83 15.19 9.23
N PHE A 141 -0.48 15.38 9.02
CA PHE A 141 -1.44 15.49 10.13
C PHE A 141 -1.51 14.22 10.99
N ILE A 142 -1.25 13.04 10.40
CA ILE A 142 -1.19 11.78 11.16
C ILE A 142 0.10 11.74 11.99
N SER A 143 1.25 12.04 11.39
CA SER A 143 2.52 12.06 12.10
C SER A 143 2.54 13.08 13.24
N ASP A 144 2.03 14.28 12.99
CA ASP A 144 1.87 15.34 13.98
C ASP A 144 0.92 14.93 15.12
N GLY A 145 -0.22 14.29 14.76
CA GLY A 145 -1.18 13.76 15.73
C GLY A 145 -0.59 12.66 16.62
N ILE A 146 0.21 11.76 16.04
CA ILE A 146 0.90 10.70 16.79
C ILE A 146 1.86 11.28 17.82
N ILE A 147 2.69 12.26 17.44
CA ILE A 147 3.64 12.92 18.34
C ILE A 147 2.90 13.66 19.45
N LYS A 148 1.87 14.43 19.12
CA LYS A 148 1.09 15.19 20.11
C LYS A 148 0.35 14.32 21.12
N ALA A 149 -0.12 13.15 20.69
CA ALA A 149 -0.83 12.21 21.55
C ALA A 149 0.09 11.33 22.41
N ASN A 150 1.38 11.20 22.04
CA ASN A 150 2.29 10.23 22.65
C ASN A 150 3.69 10.85 22.80
N SER A 151 3.93 11.56 23.89
CA SER A 151 5.17 12.30 24.16
C SER A 151 6.44 11.40 24.21
N ASN A 152 6.28 10.11 24.43
CA ASN A 152 7.36 9.12 24.54
C ASN A 152 7.53 8.30 23.24
N LEU A 153 6.92 8.71 22.13
CA LEU A 153 7.18 8.15 20.80
C LEU A 153 8.15 9.02 20.02
N ASN A 154 9.22 8.38 19.56
CA ASN A 154 10.14 8.96 18.58
C ASN A 154 9.81 8.44 17.20
N LEU A 155 9.39 9.32 16.29
CA LEU A 155 9.12 8.93 14.92
C LEU A 155 10.43 8.84 14.11
N LYS A 156 10.61 7.70 13.45
CA LYS A 156 11.71 7.44 12.51
C LYS A 156 11.15 7.20 11.12
N ASN A 157 11.90 7.55 10.10
CA ASN A 157 11.49 7.31 8.72
C ASN A 157 11.74 5.85 8.32
N ALA A 158 10.70 5.16 7.82
CA ALA A 158 10.77 3.76 7.38
C ALA A 158 11.31 3.56 5.96
N THR A 159 11.63 4.62 5.22
CA THR A 159 12.03 4.55 3.80
C THR A 159 13.15 3.54 3.54
N SER A 160 14.16 3.45 4.41
CA SER A 160 15.27 2.51 4.25
C SER A 160 14.79 1.05 4.23
N ILE A 161 13.87 0.69 5.11
CA ILE A 161 13.29 -0.65 5.22
C ILE A 161 12.39 -0.92 4.02
N ILE A 162 11.46 0.00 3.74
CA ILE A 162 10.47 -0.13 2.67
C ILE A 162 11.15 -0.20 1.30
N ALA A 163 12.09 0.70 1.03
CA ALA A 163 12.83 0.72 -0.23
C ALA A 163 13.65 -0.57 -0.42
N SER A 164 14.32 -1.06 0.61
CA SER A 164 15.07 -2.33 0.54
C SER A 164 14.16 -3.52 0.22
N CYS A 165 12.89 -3.49 0.65
CA CYS A 165 11.92 -4.51 0.27
C CYS A 165 11.45 -4.37 -1.18
N ARG A 166 11.17 -3.14 -1.65
CA ARG A 166 10.45 -2.85 -2.91
C ARG A 166 11.35 -2.58 -4.10
N MET A 167 12.62 -2.20 -3.88
CA MET A 167 13.55 -1.77 -4.93
C MET A 167 13.79 -2.87 -5.96
N ILE A 168 14.04 -4.10 -5.51
CA ILE A 168 14.22 -5.26 -6.37
C ILE A 168 12.89 -6.00 -6.49
N LYS A 169 12.37 -6.06 -7.74
CA LYS A 169 11.07 -6.68 -8.04
C LYS A 169 11.20 -8.19 -8.14
N SER A 170 10.21 -8.91 -7.64
CA SER A 170 10.10 -10.35 -7.86
C SER A 170 9.77 -10.65 -9.33
N LEU A 171 10.05 -11.88 -9.77
CA LEU A 171 9.67 -12.32 -11.12
C LEU A 171 8.15 -12.18 -11.36
N LYS A 172 7.36 -12.32 -10.29
CA LYS A 172 5.91 -12.14 -10.37
C LYS A 172 5.52 -10.69 -10.57
N GLU A 173 6.14 -9.77 -9.85
CA GLU A 173 5.94 -8.33 -10.05
C GLU A 173 6.36 -7.90 -11.46
N ILE A 174 7.52 -8.37 -11.93
CA ILE A 174 7.98 -8.10 -13.30
C ILE A 174 6.98 -8.61 -14.34
N SER A 175 6.44 -9.82 -14.16
CA SER A 175 5.40 -10.37 -15.05
C SER A 175 4.15 -9.48 -15.10
N ILE A 176 3.65 -9.02 -13.95
CA ILE A 176 2.48 -8.13 -13.87
C ILE A 176 2.77 -6.78 -14.54
N MET A 177 3.95 -6.20 -14.27
CA MET A 177 4.38 -4.95 -14.90
C MET A 177 4.49 -5.09 -16.43
N GLN A 178 5.02 -6.22 -16.92
CA GLN A 178 5.11 -6.48 -18.36
C GLN A 178 3.71 -6.57 -19.01
N TYR A 179 2.74 -7.22 -18.34
CA TYR A 179 1.36 -7.23 -18.84
C TYR A 179 0.77 -5.81 -18.90
N ALA A 180 0.96 -5.01 -17.87
CA ALA A 180 0.47 -3.63 -17.84
C ALA A 180 1.09 -2.80 -18.99
N MET A 181 2.39 -2.95 -19.23
CA MET A 181 3.08 -2.30 -20.34
C MET A 181 2.57 -2.76 -21.71
N ASN A 182 2.32 -4.06 -21.89
CA ASN A 182 1.79 -4.60 -23.14
C ASN A 182 0.40 -4.01 -23.43
N ILE A 183 -0.50 -3.94 -22.43
CA ILE A 183 -1.82 -3.29 -22.57
C ILE A 183 -1.66 -1.83 -23.00
N THR A 184 -0.78 -1.09 -22.32
CA THR A 184 -0.52 0.32 -22.64
C THR A 184 -0.03 0.47 -24.07
N LEU A 185 0.87 -0.40 -24.56
CA LEU A 185 1.36 -0.37 -25.93
C LEU A 185 0.24 -0.64 -26.96
N GLU A 186 -0.65 -1.59 -26.71
CA GLU A 186 -1.78 -1.85 -27.61
C GLU A 186 -2.75 -0.66 -27.65
N VAL A 187 -3.03 -0.03 -26.51
CA VAL A 187 -3.83 1.20 -26.46
C VAL A 187 -3.15 2.33 -27.25
N GLN A 188 -1.85 2.52 -27.10
CA GLN A 188 -1.09 3.55 -27.86
C GLN A 188 -1.15 3.29 -29.37
N LYS A 189 -1.04 2.05 -29.80
CA LYS A 189 -1.21 1.68 -31.23
C LYS A 189 -2.63 1.99 -31.74
N ALA A 190 -3.66 1.71 -30.93
CA ALA A 190 -5.04 2.03 -31.26
C ALA A 190 -5.25 3.55 -31.37
N VAL A 191 -4.73 4.32 -30.40
CA VAL A 191 -4.75 5.80 -30.43
C VAL A 191 -4.10 6.34 -31.72
N ALA A 192 -2.93 5.86 -32.08
CA ALA A 192 -2.25 6.30 -33.31
C ALA A 192 -3.11 6.05 -34.57
N ARG A 193 -3.90 4.97 -34.61
CA ARG A 193 -4.78 4.66 -35.76
C ARG A 193 -6.04 5.54 -35.83
N ILE A 194 -6.49 6.11 -34.71
CA ILE A 194 -7.67 6.99 -34.68
C ILE A 194 -7.33 8.48 -34.76
N MET A 195 -6.06 8.85 -34.56
CA MET A 195 -5.64 10.26 -34.58
C MET A 195 -5.93 10.92 -35.94
N ARG A 196 -6.52 12.10 -35.89
CA ARG A 196 -6.81 12.95 -37.06
C ARG A 196 -6.86 14.42 -36.67
N VAL A 197 -6.72 15.30 -37.64
CA VAL A 197 -6.86 16.75 -37.45
C VAL A 197 -8.27 17.07 -36.94
N GLY A 198 -8.37 17.90 -35.90
CA GLY A 198 -9.63 18.32 -35.29
C GLY A 198 -10.20 17.36 -34.23
N ILE A 199 -9.50 16.27 -33.87
CA ILE A 199 -9.89 15.47 -32.70
C ILE A 199 -9.49 16.24 -31.41
N SER A 200 -10.39 16.32 -30.44
CA SER A 200 -10.07 16.86 -29.12
C SER A 200 -9.21 15.89 -28.32
N ALA A 201 -8.39 16.43 -27.43
CA ALA A 201 -7.62 15.64 -26.46
C ALA A 201 -8.55 15.05 -25.39
#